data_2e69253aa2474b222212efa65c4782b3
#
_entry.id   2e69253aa2474b222212efa65c4782b3
#
_cell.length_a   1.000
_cell.length_b   1.000
_cell.length_c   1.000
_cell.angle_alpha   90.00
_cell.angle_beta   90.00
_cell.angle_gamma   90.00
#
_symmetry.space_group_name_H-M   'P 1'
#
loop_
_entity.id
_entity.type
_entity.pdbx_description
1 polymer ?
#
loop_
_entity_poly.entity_id
_entity_poly.type
_entity_poly.pdbx_seq_one_letter_code
_entity_poly.pdbx_strand_id
1 'polypeptide(L)'
;MSSRRIRTSAAAITAVVALPLSLGAFAPQAFADTPSPFGPGCSALPHSGKGSVTGMSKERVATAAANNPKLTKLALAWKDAGLTTKLNDAKHITVFAPTNAAFEKISKKQLASLLKDKGQLKKVLTYHVVDKTITPSELPHGSFKTLEGSKLKTSGSGTSFKVNDTAKIVCGDIKTANATVYLVDTVLKPPS
;
A
#
# COMPACT_ATOMS: atom_id res chain seq x y z
N MET A 1 -65.51 -52.48 -49.80
CA MET A 1 -65.03 -53.83 -49.72
C MET A 1 -63.78 -53.88 -48.91
N SER A 2 -63.81 -54.73 -47.93
CA SER A 2 -62.79 -55.41 -47.19
C SER A 2 -61.97 -54.60 -46.17
N SER A 3 -62.41 -54.86 -45.00
CA SER A 3 -61.74 -54.87 -43.72
C SER A 3 -60.35 -55.43 -43.74
N ARG A 4 -59.48 -54.90 -42.88
CA ARG A 4 -58.66 -55.71 -41.95
C ARG A 4 -58.20 -54.88 -40.81
N ARG A 5 -58.64 -55.28 -39.63
CA ARG A 5 -58.15 -54.93 -38.30
C ARG A 5 -56.85 -55.67 -38.06
N ILE A 6 -55.87 -55.01 -37.58
CA ILE A 6 -54.74 -55.65 -36.85
C ILE A 6 -54.56 -54.90 -35.55
N ARG A 7 -54.71 -55.69 -34.49
CA ARG A 7 -54.34 -55.39 -33.09
C ARG A 7 -52.85 -55.54 -32.98
N THR A 8 -52.22 -54.70 -32.21
CA THR A 8 -51.01 -55.09 -31.39
C THR A 8 -50.73 -54.00 -30.41
N SER A 9 -50.99 -54.26 -29.16
CA SER A 9 -50.07 -54.50 -28.07
C SER A 9 -49.26 -53.31 -27.60
N ALA A 10 -49.66 -52.84 -26.41
CA ALA A 10 -48.92 -51.93 -25.56
C ALA A 10 -47.56 -52.52 -25.21
N ALA A 11 -46.53 -51.72 -25.37
CA ALA A 11 -45.25 -51.90 -24.67
C ALA A 11 -44.96 -50.62 -23.92
N ALA A 12 -45.10 -50.69 -22.59
CA ALA A 12 -44.67 -49.65 -21.65
C ALA A 12 -43.14 -49.65 -21.59
N ILE A 13 -42.54 -48.58 -22.06
CA ILE A 13 -41.11 -48.34 -21.85
C ILE A 13 -40.98 -47.34 -20.67
N THR A 14 -40.65 -47.85 -19.53
CA THR A 14 -40.22 -47.06 -18.36
C THR A 14 -38.88 -46.42 -18.68
N ALA A 15 -38.90 -45.14 -19.00
CA ALA A 15 -37.68 -44.35 -19.08
C ALA A 15 -37.18 -44.02 -17.69
N VAL A 16 -36.12 -44.68 -17.29
CA VAL A 16 -35.32 -44.32 -16.10
C VAL A 16 -34.52 -43.05 -16.43
N VAL A 17 -35.00 -41.94 -15.93
CA VAL A 17 -34.26 -40.68 -16.00
C VAL A 17 -33.13 -40.73 -14.98
N ALA A 18 -31.94 -41.08 -15.42
CA ALA A 18 -30.73 -40.93 -14.63
C ALA A 18 -30.34 -39.42 -14.60
N LEU A 19 -30.60 -38.78 -13.45
CA LEU A 19 -30.04 -37.44 -13.17
C LEU A 19 -28.53 -37.57 -12.97
N PRO A 20 -27.70 -36.87 -13.73
CA PRO A 20 -26.30 -36.74 -13.36
C PRO A 20 -26.19 -35.83 -12.12
N LEU A 21 -25.75 -36.39 -10.98
CA LEU A 21 -25.22 -35.61 -9.86
C LEU A 21 -23.97 -34.91 -10.38
N SER A 22 -24.11 -33.67 -10.82
CA SER A 22 -22.98 -32.79 -10.99
C SER A 22 -22.40 -32.43 -9.61
N LEU A 23 -21.36 -33.15 -9.17
CA LEU A 23 -20.49 -32.68 -8.10
C LEU A 23 -19.88 -31.36 -8.61
N GLY A 24 -20.50 -30.25 -8.19
CA GLY A 24 -19.88 -28.92 -8.31
C GLY A 24 -18.56 -28.92 -7.56
N ALA A 25 -17.45 -29.01 -8.28
CA ALA A 25 -16.15 -28.72 -7.73
C ALA A 25 -16.16 -27.26 -7.28
N PHE A 26 -16.34 -27.02 -5.97
CA PHE A 26 -16.01 -25.75 -5.34
C PHE A 26 -14.50 -25.60 -5.44
N ALA A 27 -14.03 -24.99 -6.53
CA ALA A 27 -12.68 -24.48 -6.58
C ALA A 27 -12.55 -23.45 -5.45
N PRO A 28 -11.57 -23.59 -4.52
CA PRO A 28 -11.31 -22.54 -3.56
C PRO A 28 -10.98 -21.30 -4.36
N GLN A 29 -11.85 -20.29 -4.27
CA GLN A 29 -11.52 -18.97 -4.79
C GLN A 29 -10.33 -18.48 -3.95
N ALA A 30 -9.16 -18.47 -4.54
CA ALA A 30 -8.03 -17.77 -3.99
C ALA A 30 -8.47 -16.31 -3.91
N PHE A 31 -8.84 -15.87 -2.70
CA PHE A 31 -8.94 -14.44 -2.40
C PHE A 31 -7.54 -13.90 -2.62
N ALA A 32 -7.31 -13.29 -3.77
CA ALA A 32 -6.15 -12.44 -3.94
C ALA A 32 -6.27 -11.39 -2.84
N ASP A 33 -5.38 -11.46 -1.83
CA ASP A 33 -5.28 -10.45 -0.79
C ASP A 33 -5.08 -9.12 -1.49
N THR A 34 -6.19 -8.40 -1.68
CA THR A 34 -6.11 -7.03 -2.17
C THR A 34 -5.34 -6.27 -1.09
N PRO A 35 -4.15 -5.72 -1.41
CA PRO A 35 -3.35 -5.01 -0.44
C PRO A 35 -4.22 -3.96 0.25
N SER A 36 -4.55 -4.20 1.51
CA SER A 36 -5.38 -3.29 2.29
C SER A 36 -4.49 -2.53 3.26
N PRO A 37 -4.59 -1.21 3.34
CA PRO A 37 -3.86 -0.44 4.33
C PRO A 37 -4.14 -0.95 5.74
N PHE A 38 -3.11 -1.02 6.56
CA PHE A 38 -3.18 -1.48 7.93
C PHE A 38 -2.61 -0.44 8.91
N GLY A 39 -3.01 -0.56 10.16
CA GLY A 39 -2.56 0.30 11.25
C GLY A 39 -3.63 1.31 11.72
N PRO A 40 -3.51 1.77 12.97
CA PRO A 40 -4.55 2.57 13.62
C PRO A 40 -4.75 3.96 13.01
N GLY A 41 -3.73 4.50 12.35
CA GLY A 41 -3.79 5.82 11.73
C GLY A 41 -4.45 5.83 10.36
N CYS A 42 -4.80 4.67 9.78
CA CYS A 42 -5.47 4.62 8.50
C CYS A 42 -6.88 5.24 8.53
N SER A 43 -7.58 5.10 9.66
CA SER A 43 -8.90 5.71 9.86
C SER A 43 -8.88 7.25 9.87
N ALA A 44 -7.71 7.85 10.10
CA ALA A 44 -7.53 9.30 10.08
C ALA A 44 -7.27 9.87 8.68
N LEU A 45 -7.17 9.01 7.66
CA LEU A 45 -7.06 9.43 6.27
C LEU A 45 -8.44 9.79 5.70
N PRO A 46 -8.52 10.70 4.73
CA PRO A 46 -9.76 10.99 4.06
C PRO A 46 -10.40 9.74 3.44
N HIS A 47 -11.70 9.57 3.59
CA HIS A 47 -12.44 8.45 2.99
C HIS A 47 -12.67 8.61 1.48
N SER A 48 -12.60 9.84 0.97
CA SER A 48 -12.82 10.17 -0.44
C SER A 48 -11.91 11.31 -0.90
N GLY A 49 -11.87 11.54 -2.22
CA GLY A 49 -11.04 12.56 -2.83
C GLY A 49 -9.60 12.11 -3.06
N LYS A 50 -8.78 13.01 -3.62
CA LYS A 50 -7.38 12.72 -4.03
C LYS A 50 -6.45 12.32 -2.89
N GLY A 51 -6.71 12.79 -1.68
CA GLY A 51 -5.94 12.46 -0.47
C GLY A 51 -6.36 11.18 0.22
N SER A 52 -7.43 10.51 -0.22
CA SER A 52 -7.86 9.20 0.29
C SER A 52 -6.94 8.08 -0.23
N VAL A 53 -7.01 6.91 0.40
CA VAL A 53 -6.27 5.73 -0.07
C VAL A 53 -6.56 5.43 -1.55
N THR A 54 -7.83 5.41 -1.94
CA THR A 54 -8.24 5.19 -3.34
C THR A 54 -7.82 6.32 -4.27
N GLY A 55 -7.82 7.57 -3.80
CA GLY A 55 -7.33 8.72 -4.56
C GLY A 55 -5.83 8.64 -4.79
N MET A 56 -5.06 8.35 -3.75
CA MET A 56 -3.60 8.21 -3.80
C MET A 56 -3.16 7.09 -4.74
N SER A 57 -3.90 5.99 -4.85
CA SER A 57 -3.54 4.87 -5.73
C SER A 57 -3.52 5.24 -7.23
N LYS A 58 -4.21 6.30 -7.62
CA LYS A 58 -4.28 6.81 -8.98
C LYS A 58 -3.23 7.87 -9.30
N GLU A 59 -2.50 8.35 -8.28
CA GLU A 59 -1.53 9.44 -8.41
C GLU A 59 -0.11 8.95 -8.11
N ARG A 60 0.88 9.64 -8.68
CA ARG A 60 2.29 9.41 -8.35
C ARG A 60 2.58 9.92 -6.93
N VAL A 61 3.55 9.32 -6.26
CA VAL A 61 3.75 9.45 -4.82
C VAL A 61 3.89 10.89 -4.32
N ALA A 62 4.64 11.73 -5.02
CA ALA A 62 4.80 13.12 -4.57
C ALA A 62 3.52 13.95 -4.79
N THR A 63 2.76 13.68 -5.84
CA THR A 63 1.45 14.29 -6.10
C THR A 63 0.43 13.80 -5.07
N ALA A 64 0.40 12.49 -4.81
CA ALA A 64 -0.47 11.89 -3.79
C ALA A 64 -0.22 12.48 -2.39
N ALA A 65 1.06 12.66 -2.02
CA ALA A 65 1.43 13.31 -0.76
C ALA A 65 0.98 14.77 -0.69
N ALA A 66 1.08 15.53 -1.78
CA ALA A 66 0.63 16.92 -1.84
C ALA A 66 -0.90 17.06 -1.66
N ASN A 67 -1.65 16.07 -2.13
CA ASN A 67 -3.12 16.02 -2.00
C ASN A 67 -3.60 15.45 -0.66
N ASN A 68 -2.71 14.86 0.14
CA ASN A 68 -3.06 14.26 1.42
C ASN A 68 -2.87 15.26 2.57
N PRO A 69 -3.93 15.61 3.34
CA PRO A 69 -3.85 16.61 4.41
C PRO A 69 -2.92 16.20 5.57
N LYS A 70 -2.57 14.92 5.70
CA LYS A 70 -1.62 14.43 6.71
C LYS A 70 -0.16 14.55 6.29
N LEU A 71 0.12 14.83 5.00
CA LEU A 71 1.47 14.80 4.40
C LEU A 71 1.91 16.16 3.81
N THR A 72 1.17 17.22 4.06
CA THR A 72 1.43 18.55 3.46
C THR A 72 2.84 19.07 3.78
N LYS A 73 3.34 18.87 5.03
CA LYS A 73 4.70 19.27 5.42
C LYS A 73 5.77 18.49 4.65
N LEU A 74 5.56 17.19 4.45
CA LEU A 74 6.45 16.35 3.66
C LEU A 74 6.48 16.78 2.18
N ALA A 75 5.31 17.04 1.60
CA ALA A 75 5.20 17.47 0.21
C ALA A 75 5.92 18.81 -0.03
N LEU A 76 5.80 19.77 0.90
CA LEU A 76 6.54 21.02 0.87
C LEU A 76 8.05 20.77 0.97
N ALA A 77 8.50 19.92 1.90
CA ALA A 77 9.91 19.58 2.04
C ALA A 77 10.48 18.93 0.76
N TRP A 78 9.72 18.07 0.08
CA TRP A 78 10.14 17.48 -1.20
C TRP A 78 10.25 18.52 -2.30
N LYS A 79 9.32 19.47 -2.34
CA LYS A 79 9.37 20.61 -3.29
C LYS A 79 10.61 21.46 -3.04
N ASP A 80 10.87 21.84 -1.79
CA ASP A 80 12.02 22.68 -1.39
C ASP A 80 13.37 21.98 -1.66
N ALA A 81 13.42 20.66 -1.52
CA ALA A 81 14.59 19.84 -1.84
C ALA A 81 14.75 19.49 -3.33
N GLY A 82 13.79 19.87 -4.19
CA GLY A 82 13.80 19.54 -5.62
C GLY A 82 13.62 18.05 -5.91
N LEU A 83 12.95 17.30 -5.02
CA LEU A 83 12.78 15.84 -5.13
C LEU A 83 11.47 15.42 -5.80
N THR A 84 10.52 16.33 -6.00
CA THR A 84 9.17 16.02 -6.50
C THR A 84 9.19 15.24 -7.82
N THR A 85 9.94 15.72 -8.82
CA THR A 85 10.04 15.06 -10.13
C THR A 85 10.74 13.72 -10.00
N LYS A 86 11.87 13.64 -9.29
CA LYS A 86 12.61 12.41 -9.08
C LYS A 86 11.75 11.32 -8.44
N LEU A 87 10.96 11.65 -7.43
CA LEU A 87 10.08 10.71 -6.74
C LEU A 87 8.89 10.28 -7.60
N ASN A 88 8.36 11.20 -8.40
CA ASN A 88 7.28 10.86 -9.34
C ASN A 88 7.76 9.98 -10.49
N ASP A 89 8.99 10.13 -10.96
CA ASP A 89 9.55 9.35 -12.08
C ASP A 89 10.11 7.99 -11.64
N ALA A 90 10.44 7.84 -10.36
CA ALA A 90 10.89 6.59 -9.80
C ALA A 90 9.78 5.52 -9.91
N LYS A 91 10.18 4.26 -10.07
CA LYS A 91 9.26 3.10 -10.17
C LYS A 91 9.56 2.13 -9.05
N HIS A 92 8.50 1.51 -8.52
CA HIS A 92 8.60 0.44 -7.51
C HIS A 92 9.36 0.83 -6.24
N ILE A 93 9.25 2.08 -5.83
CA ILE A 93 9.85 2.57 -4.59
C ILE A 93 8.92 2.40 -3.38
N THR A 94 9.51 2.40 -2.20
CA THR A 94 8.78 2.50 -0.94
C THR A 94 9.14 3.78 -0.22
N VAL A 95 8.14 4.48 0.29
CA VAL A 95 8.31 5.73 1.03
C VAL A 95 7.80 5.57 2.45
N PHE A 96 8.69 5.75 3.42
CA PHE A 96 8.31 5.91 4.83
C PHE A 96 8.00 7.39 5.07
N ALA A 97 6.74 7.76 4.89
CA ALA A 97 6.26 9.14 4.84
C ALA A 97 5.97 9.69 6.25
N PRO A 98 6.78 10.61 6.79
CA PRO A 98 6.48 11.25 8.06
C PRO A 98 5.23 12.12 7.94
N THR A 99 4.28 11.93 8.84
CA THR A 99 3.06 12.73 8.92
C THR A 99 3.36 14.16 9.40
N ASN A 100 2.41 15.07 9.26
CA ASN A 100 2.54 16.42 9.81
C ASN A 100 2.84 16.38 11.32
N ALA A 101 2.22 15.45 12.06
CA ALA A 101 2.48 15.24 13.48
C ALA A 101 3.93 14.76 13.75
N ALA A 102 4.54 14.00 12.82
CA ALA A 102 5.94 13.61 12.93
C ALA A 102 6.88 14.81 12.89
N PHE A 103 6.60 15.78 12.02
CA PHE A 103 7.36 17.04 11.94
C PHE A 103 7.17 17.91 13.20
N GLU A 104 6.03 17.84 13.87
CA GLU A 104 5.75 18.59 15.10
C GLU A 104 6.55 18.08 16.30
N LYS A 105 7.03 16.83 16.26
CA LYS A 105 7.95 16.28 17.26
C LYS A 105 9.37 16.82 17.17
N ILE A 106 9.73 17.44 16.04
CA ILE A 106 11.03 18.10 15.85
C ILE A 106 10.94 19.50 16.45
N SER A 107 11.95 19.92 17.24
CA SER A 107 11.98 21.28 17.76
C SER A 107 12.00 22.30 16.61
N LYS A 108 11.34 23.45 16.80
CA LYS A 108 11.29 24.53 15.80
C LYS A 108 12.69 24.94 15.31
N LYS A 109 13.68 24.97 16.23
CA LYS A 109 15.08 25.29 15.92
C LYS A 109 15.69 24.22 14.98
N GLN A 110 15.53 22.93 15.30
CA GLN A 110 16.04 21.84 14.45
C GLN A 110 15.38 21.80 13.09
N LEU A 111 14.05 21.99 13.03
CA LEU A 111 13.32 22.04 11.78
C LEU A 111 13.77 23.22 10.90
N ALA A 112 13.93 24.40 11.50
CA ALA A 112 14.43 25.58 10.78
C ALA A 112 15.85 25.39 10.26
N SER A 113 16.74 24.76 11.03
CA SER A 113 18.10 24.43 10.58
C SER A 113 18.07 23.42 9.41
N LEU A 114 17.24 22.39 9.51
CA LEU A 114 17.08 21.37 8.47
C LEU A 114 16.56 21.98 7.15
N LEU A 115 15.59 22.88 7.23
CA LEU A 115 15.03 23.54 6.04
C LEU A 115 16.00 24.54 5.38
N LYS A 116 16.90 25.15 6.17
CA LYS A 116 17.95 26.04 5.66
C LYS A 116 19.05 25.30 4.92
N ASP A 117 19.42 24.11 5.41
CA ASP A 117 20.46 23.28 4.79
C ASP A 117 19.81 22.30 3.80
N LYS A 118 19.77 22.71 2.54
CA LYS A 118 19.20 21.88 1.46
C LYS A 118 19.91 20.53 1.27
N GLY A 119 21.21 20.47 1.56
CA GLY A 119 21.99 19.24 1.49
C GLY A 119 21.55 18.24 2.56
N GLN A 120 21.43 18.70 3.81
CA GLN A 120 20.97 17.90 4.93
C GLN A 120 19.49 17.53 4.77
N LEU A 121 18.64 18.45 4.32
CA LEU A 121 17.25 18.19 4.01
C LEU A 121 17.12 17.08 2.97
N LYS A 122 17.89 17.13 1.89
CA LYS A 122 17.89 16.11 0.84
C LYS A 122 18.34 14.75 1.38
N LYS A 123 19.39 14.69 2.21
CA LYS A 123 19.84 13.45 2.86
C LYS A 123 18.73 12.84 3.72
N VAL A 124 18.10 13.62 4.59
CA VAL A 124 17.00 13.18 5.44
C VAL A 124 15.84 12.65 4.59
N LEU A 125 15.43 13.39 3.56
CA LEU A 125 14.29 13.01 2.72
C LEU A 125 14.57 11.77 1.87
N THR A 126 15.79 11.60 1.34
CA THR A 126 16.18 10.41 0.58
C THR A 126 16.40 9.19 1.49
N TYR A 127 16.71 9.39 2.76
CA TYR A 127 16.74 8.33 3.76
C TYR A 127 15.37 7.72 4.05
N HIS A 128 14.29 8.46 3.82
CA HIS A 128 12.92 7.97 3.93
C HIS A 128 12.43 7.14 2.73
N VAL A 129 13.25 7.01 1.70
CA VAL A 129 12.88 6.35 0.45
C VAL A 129 13.77 5.14 0.18
N VAL A 130 13.16 4.02 -0.10
CA VAL A 130 13.83 2.77 -0.47
C VAL A 130 13.55 2.48 -1.94
N ASP A 131 14.59 2.12 -2.69
CA ASP A 131 14.50 1.78 -4.12
C ASP A 131 14.06 0.30 -4.31
N LYS A 132 12.94 -0.02 -3.70
CA LYS A 132 12.30 -1.34 -3.76
C LYS A 132 10.86 -1.23 -3.26
N THR A 133 9.96 -2.02 -3.84
CA THR A 133 8.64 -2.26 -3.23
C THR A 133 8.80 -3.16 -2.01
N ILE A 134 8.44 -2.66 -0.84
CA ILE A 134 8.41 -3.43 0.41
C ILE A 134 6.97 -3.83 0.67
N THR A 135 6.74 -5.12 0.90
CA THR A 135 5.44 -5.66 1.29
C THR A 135 5.31 -5.73 2.81
N PRO A 136 4.09 -5.78 3.37
CA PRO A 136 3.89 -5.93 4.81
C PRO A 136 4.59 -7.15 5.41
N SER A 137 4.72 -8.24 4.67
CA SER A 137 5.40 -9.47 5.10
C SER A 137 6.91 -9.32 5.28
N GLU A 138 7.52 -8.32 4.67
CA GLU A 138 8.95 -8.01 4.81
C GLU A 138 9.29 -7.10 5.99
N LEU A 139 8.27 -6.51 6.65
CA LEU A 139 8.47 -5.56 7.75
C LEU A 139 8.93 -6.17 9.08
N PRO A 140 8.59 -7.43 9.46
CA PRO A 140 8.93 -7.97 10.78
C PRO A 140 10.42 -7.91 11.12
N HIS A 141 11.30 -8.13 10.14
CA HIS A 141 12.76 -8.16 10.30
C HIS A 141 13.47 -7.53 9.10
N GLY A 142 12.90 -6.46 8.55
CA GLY A 142 13.39 -5.83 7.34
C GLY A 142 14.68 -5.04 7.55
N SER A 143 15.56 -5.07 6.54
CA SER A 143 16.75 -4.22 6.44
C SER A 143 16.90 -3.76 5.00
N PHE A 144 16.64 -2.49 4.75
CA PHE A 144 16.48 -1.95 3.41
C PHE A 144 17.46 -0.82 3.15
N LYS A 145 18.11 -0.84 1.99
CA LYS A 145 18.97 0.26 1.54
C LYS A 145 18.11 1.42 1.05
N THR A 146 18.37 2.60 1.56
CA THR A 146 17.64 3.83 1.18
C THR A 146 18.28 4.51 -0.02
N LEU A 147 17.59 5.46 -0.63
CA LEU A 147 18.16 6.31 -1.69
C LEU A 147 19.29 7.24 -1.20
N GLU A 148 19.39 7.46 0.10
CA GLU A 148 20.51 8.18 0.72
C GLU A 148 21.77 7.31 0.75
N GLY A 149 21.63 5.98 0.77
CA GLY A 149 22.72 5.00 0.77
C GLY A 149 22.80 4.15 2.03
N SER A 150 22.40 4.68 3.18
CA SER A 150 22.39 3.96 4.45
C SER A 150 21.19 3.01 4.53
N LYS A 151 21.28 2.03 5.44
CA LYS A 151 20.18 1.09 5.68
C LYS A 151 19.23 1.60 6.75
N LEU A 152 17.94 1.36 6.55
CA LEU A 152 16.95 1.42 7.62
C LEU A 152 16.50 0.00 7.99
N LYS A 153 16.11 -0.18 9.23
CA LYS A 153 15.60 -1.45 9.74
C LYS A 153 14.12 -1.32 10.09
N THR A 154 13.39 -2.40 9.92
CA THR A 154 12.00 -2.49 10.39
C THR A 154 11.86 -3.67 11.32
N SER A 155 10.99 -3.54 12.32
CA SER A 155 10.70 -4.56 13.31
C SER A 155 9.23 -4.49 13.72
N GLY A 156 8.68 -5.58 14.23
CA GLY A 156 7.30 -5.64 14.69
C GLY A 156 6.54 -6.87 14.20
N SER A 157 5.25 -6.89 14.47
CA SER A 157 4.38 -8.00 14.06
C SER A 157 2.93 -7.54 13.90
N GLY A 158 2.11 -8.33 13.20
CA GLY A 158 0.71 -8.05 12.96
C GLY A 158 0.50 -6.72 12.22
N THR A 159 -0.07 -5.74 12.89
CA THR A 159 -0.29 -4.39 12.35
C THR A 159 0.57 -3.31 13.04
N SER A 160 1.50 -3.74 13.93
CA SER A 160 2.33 -2.83 14.72
C SER A 160 3.80 -2.98 14.34
N PHE A 161 4.29 -2.04 13.55
CA PHE A 161 5.68 -2.02 13.08
C PHE A 161 6.38 -0.71 13.45
N LYS A 162 7.70 -0.80 13.57
CA LYS A 162 8.59 0.34 13.81
C LYS A 162 9.68 0.39 12.74
N VAL A 163 10.17 1.58 12.50
CA VAL A 163 11.33 1.85 11.64
C VAL A 163 12.45 2.40 12.53
N ASN A 164 13.63 1.79 12.46
CA ASN A 164 14.79 2.09 13.29
C ASN A 164 14.44 2.15 14.80
N ASP A 165 13.56 1.26 15.26
CA ASP A 165 13.07 1.11 16.63
C ASP A 165 12.41 2.35 17.24
N THR A 166 12.37 3.47 16.53
CA THR A 166 11.88 4.77 17.00
C THR A 166 10.58 5.23 16.34
N ALA A 167 10.48 5.14 15.02
CA ALA A 167 9.32 5.61 14.27
C ALA A 167 8.28 4.50 14.12
N LYS A 168 7.06 4.72 14.61
CA LYS A 168 5.95 3.77 14.44
C LYS A 168 5.32 3.97 13.07
N ILE A 169 5.02 2.86 12.38
CA ILE A 169 4.16 2.86 11.21
C ILE A 169 2.72 3.01 11.70
N VAL A 170 2.09 4.15 11.40
CA VAL A 170 0.72 4.46 11.82
C VAL A 170 -0.32 4.02 10.80
N CYS A 171 0.04 4.03 9.51
CA CYS A 171 -0.76 3.45 8.44
C CYS A 171 0.18 2.95 7.34
N GLY A 172 0.09 1.69 7.00
CA GLY A 172 0.99 1.04 6.05
C GLY A 172 0.28 0.50 4.83
N ASP A 173 1.08 0.12 3.84
CA ASP A 173 0.66 -0.47 2.57
C ASP A 173 -0.29 0.39 1.73
N ILE A 174 -0.13 1.71 1.81
CA ILE A 174 -0.90 2.63 0.95
C ILE A 174 -0.25 2.61 -0.44
N LYS A 175 -1.00 2.19 -1.44
CA LYS A 175 -0.53 2.17 -2.82
C LYS A 175 -0.67 3.54 -3.48
N THR A 176 0.32 3.88 -4.30
CA THR A 176 0.28 4.98 -5.26
C THR A 176 0.60 4.43 -6.64
N ALA A 177 0.49 5.23 -7.69
CA ALA A 177 0.73 4.77 -9.06
C ALA A 177 2.17 4.23 -9.27
N ASN A 178 3.13 4.63 -8.46
CA ASN A 178 4.55 4.25 -8.63
C ASN A 178 5.26 3.83 -7.34
N ALA A 179 4.58 3.85 -6.19
CA ALA A 179 5.20 3.57 -4.90
C ALA A 179 4.24 2.90 -3.91
N THR A 180 4.81 2.28 -2.88
CA THR A 180 4.11 1.90 -1.65
C THR A 180 4.48 2.87 -0.54
N VAL A 181 3.51 3.35 0.22
CA VAL A 181 3.68 4.37 1.26
C VAL A 181 3.34 3.80 2.64
N TYR A 182 4.24 4.01 3.59
CA TYR A 182 4.08 3.72 5.00
C TYR A 182 4.14 5.02 5.79
N LEU A 183 3.04 5.45 6.37
CA LEU A 183 2.99 6.66 7.20
C LEU A 183 3.68 6.40 8.53
N VAL A 184 4.62 7.26 8.91
CA VAL A 184 5.35 7.15 10.19
C VAL A 184 5.09 8.37 11.08
N ASP A 185 5.11 8.14 12.38
CA ASP A 185 4.84 9.15 13.40
C ASP A 185 6.09 9.95 13.83
N THR A 186 7.24 9.66 13.25
CA THR A 186 8.53 10.30 13.59
C THR A 186 9.38 10.44 12.33
N VAL A 187 10.06 11.57 12.18
CA VAL A 187 11.01 11.80 11.08
C VAL A 187 12.27 10.98 11.31
N LEU A 188 12.64 10.16 10.34
CA LEU A 188 13.84 9.33 10.40
C LEU A 188 15.08 10.20 10.19
N LYS A 189 16.13 9.92 10.96
CA LYS A 189 17.43 10.57 10.80
C LYS A 189 18.41 9.55 10.22
N PRO A 190 19.12 9.90 9.12
CA PRO A 190 20.21 9.05 8.65
C PRO A 190 21.27 8.93 9.73
N PRO A 191 22.01 7.81 9.80
CA PRO A 191 23.18 7.68 10.69
C PRO A 191 24.20 8.76 10.29
N SER A 192 24.88 9.29 11.30
CA SER A 192 25.99 10.27 11.14
C SER A 192 27.24 9.60 10.58
#